data_8e70d6fd1b65443b68802afee8f9269c
#
_entry.id   8e70d6fd1b65443b68802afee8f9269c
#
_cell.length_a   1.000
_cell.length_b   1.000
_cell.length_c   1.000
_cell.angle_alpha   90.00
_cell.angle_beta   90.00
_cell.angle_gamma   90.00
#
_symmetry.space_group_name_H-M   'P 1'
#
loop_
_entity.id
_entity.type
_entity.pdbx_description
1 polymer ?
#
loop_
_entity_poly.entity_id
_entity_poly.type
_entity_poly.pdbx_seq_one_letter_code
_entity_poly.pdbx_strand_id
1 'polypeptide(L)'
;FLSCSKDNDLLSEYISIDSSQNSEITKYAVDDTYFMESPTSMVLDVLSNDNFYNGNNIKIIGVSEPSNGIVVINENNTLTYTPNNAVAESPTPTSIDIPSTPAETPAEEVPAVETPADTFTYDVEVQNEDASTTTSTANVTVTTTSTDKISDDVAFWQRKFDEELNDPDGQIDSADATQKSQSANENQEYYFLAYYLDAHVSMWQATGEYKYLDNALKLIENTIDDAQSIDIKGKQFLGWPTDPNHSEASAKGYPLWESFMFRFVSSLLRVIDKSPNLRSTNNIQERYNKILDFTIENIWNKWEHDGIHNMYRINTHMSSHWARIGMDLYLITGETKYKLVFDNISHGTMIGWPSNLRNQIKTNPKVTSAFVWNQNWTNAAIQDTSHAGAIVSFWVAAYENSMYWNKNDIDGLVSTLKNVIWTKADGSRFTKNVDGSGGYDYYGRLHEWLPLGRFDAELQQQIKDNYTGANLTYYGIQPLGIAALNAKILLDGSPVYPEQ
;
A
#
# COMPACT_ATOMS: atom_id res chain seq x y z
N PHE A 1 41.53 0.84 -6.90
CA PHE A 1 41.11 0.67 -8.30
C PHE A 1 41.10 -0.82 -8.62
N LEU A 2 40.02 -1.52 -8.33
CA LEU A 2 39.65 -2.81 -8.93
C LEU A 2 38.19 -3.06 -8.63
N SER A 3 37.44 -3.05 -9.62
CA SER A 3 36.50 -3.94 -10.21
C SER A 3 35.03 -3.63 -9.96
N CYS A 4 34.41 -2.89 -10.86
CA CYS A 4 32.95 -2.77 -11.03
C CYS A 4 32.34 -3.78 -12.02
N SER A 5 33.00 -4.87 -12.36
CA SER A 5 32.50 -5.83 -13.36
C SER A 5 31.94 -7.12 -12.80
N LYS A 6 31.85 -7.28 -11.47
CA LYS A 6 31.34 -8.52 -10.84
C LYS A 6 29.91 -8.46 -10.33
N ASP A 7 29.27 -7.28 -10.32
CA ASP A 7 27.98 -7.14 -9.64
C ASP A 7 26.78 -7.66 -10.44
N ASN A 8 26.88 -7.67 -11.78
CA ASN A 8 25.81 -8.23 -12.62
C ASN A 8 25.82 -9.78 -12.65
N ASP A 9 26.99 -10.40 -12.45
CA ASP A 9 27.09 -11.88 -12.40
C ASP A 9 26.55 -12.44 -11.07
N LEU A 10 26.61 -11.66 -9.98
CA LEU A 10 26.16 -12.10 -8.65
C LEU A 10 24.64 -12.27 -8.58
N LEU A 11 23.86 -11.44 -9.26
CA LEU A 11 22.41 -11.57 -9.26
C LEU A 11 21.96 -12.80 -10.07
N SER A 12 22.60 -13.06 -11.21
CA SER A 12 22.33 -14.24 -12.04
C SER A 12 22.77 -15.53 -11.39
N GLU A 13 23.86 -15.50 -10.63
CA GLU A 13 24.37 -16.66 -9.88
C GLU A 13 23.47 -16.98 -8.66
N TYR A 14 22.92 -15.94 -8.00
CA TYR A 14 21.98 -16.10 -6.88
C TYR A 14 20.61 -16.62 -7.33
N ILE A 15 20.12 -16.18 -8.49
CA ILE A 15 18.84 -16.65 -9.05
C ILE A 15 18.95 -18.15 -9.45
N SER A 16 20.14 -18.62 -9.82
CA SER A 16 20.35 -20.03 -10.19
C SER A 16 20.51 -20.98 -9.00
N ILE A 17 20.79 -20.49 -7.79
CA ILE A 17 21.02 -21.32 -6.60
C ILE A 17 19.72 -21.59 -5.81
N ASP A 18 18.71 -20.70 -5.90
CA ASP A 18 17.52 -20.77 -5.04
C ASP A 18 16.34 -21.54 -5.63
N SER A 19 16.50 -22.20 -6.77
CA SER A 19 15.46 -23.11 -7.29
C SER A 19 15.30 -24.41 -6.46
N SER A 20 16.00 -24.56 -5.33
CA SER A 20 15.97 -25.74 -4.48
C SER A 20 15.51 -25.53 -3.03
N GLN A 21 15.11 -24.30 -2.64
CA GLN A 21 14.46 -24.07 -1.34
C GLN A 21 12.99 -23.75 -1.56
N ASN A 22 12.19 -24.78 -1.80
CA ASN A 22 10.74 -24.74 -1.66
C ASN A 22 10.41 -24.44 -0.19
N SER A 23 10.18 -23.18 0.16
CA SER A 23 9.39 -22.87 1.35
C SER A 23 7.96 -23.26 1.01
N GLU A 24 7.46 -24.36 1.57
CA GLU A 24 6.07 -24.77 1.45
C GLU A 24 5.18 -23.59 1.83
N ILE A 25 4.48 -23.01 0.86
CA ILE A 25 3.35 -22.13 1.12
C ILE A 25 2.27 -23.05 1.69
N THR A 26 2.00 -22.91 2.99
CA THR A 26 1.07 -23.80 3.69
C THR A 26 -0.39 -23.38 3.55
N LYS A 27 -0.67 -22.19 3.01
CA LYS A 27 -2.03 -21.69 2.74
C LYS A 27 -2.02 -20.82 1.48
N TYR A 28 -2.71 -21.26 0.44
CA TYR A 28 -2.84 -20.53 -0.82
C TYR A 28 -4.06 -19.60 -0.83
N ALA A 29 -5.21 -20.07 -0.29
CA ALA A 29 -6.43 -19.32 -0.23
C ALA A 29 -6.47 -18.37 0.97
N VAL A 30 -6.90 -17.13 0.74
CA VAL A 30 -6.99 -16.03 1.72
C VAL A 30 -8.45 -15.68 1.95
N ASP A 31 -8.82 -15.36 3.18
CA ASP A 31 -10.21 -15.02 3.53
C ASP A 31 -10.66 -13.75 2.80
N ASP A 32 -11.92 -13.74 2.34
CA ASP A 32 -12.56 -12.70 1.57
C ASP A 32 -13.65 -11.96 2.35
N THR A 33 -13.83 -10.68 2.04
CA THR A 33 -14.96 -9.90 2.55
C THR A 33 -15.59 -9.11 1.41
N TYR A 34 -16.90 -9.27 1.22
CA TYR A 34 -17.68 -8.57 0.21
C TYR A 34 -18.82 -7.77 0.84
N PHE A 35 -19.09 -6.62 0.26
CA PHE A 35 -20.20 -5.75 0.65
C PHE A 35 -21.24 -5.74 -0.44
N MET A 36 -22.48 -6.01 -0.05
CA MET A 36 -23.62 -6.03 -0.94
C MET A 36 -24.47 -4.77 -0.75
N GLU A 37 -24.51 -3.92 -1.76
CA GLU A 37 -25.25 -2.65 -1.72
C GLU A 37 -26.78 -2.82 -1.81
N SER A 38 -27.23 -3.89 -2.44
CA SER A 38 -28.64 -4.24 -2.57
C SER A 38 -28.81 -5.75 -2.49
N PRO A 39 -29.98 -6.27 -2.03
CA PRO A 39 -30.22 -7.70 -1.92
C PRO A 39 -30.46 -8.34 -3.31
N THR A 40 -29.51 -8.18 -4.22
CA THR A 40 -29.47 -8.81 -5.56
C THR A 40 -28.32 -9.82 -5.61
N SER A 41 -28.30 -10.67 -6.65
CA SER A 41 -27.18 -11.60 -6.83
C SER A 41 -25.88 -10.85 -7.09
N MET A 42 -24.78 -11.30 -6.50
CA MET A 42 -23.44 -10.72 -6.62
C MET A 42 -22.42 -11.76 -7.07
N VAL A 43 -21.56 -11.40 -8.01
CA VAL A 43 -20.42 -12.23 -8.42
C VAL A 43 -19.23 -11.89 -7.54
N LEU A 44 -18.60 -12.93 -6.97
CA LEU A 44 -17.48 -12.83 -6.04
C LEU A 44 -16.24 -13.43 -6.70
N ASP A 45 -15.19 -12.64 -6.89
CA ASP A 45 -13.89 -13.07 -7.40
C ASP A 45 -12.98 -13.45 -6.24
N VAL A 46 -13.26 -14.59 -5.62
CA VAL A 46 -12.60 -15.07 -4.39
C VAL A 46 -11.15 -15.51 -4.60
N LEU A 47 -10.68 -15.58 -5.84
CA LEU A 47 -9.29 -15.93 -6.15
C LEU A 47 -8.39 -14.70 -6.32
N SER A 48 -8.95 -13.50 -6.34
CA SER A 48 -8.23 -12.26 -6.66
C SER A 48 -7.20 -11.84 -5.61
N ASN A 49 -7.40 -12.20 -4.34
CA ASN A 49 -6.50 -11.93 -3.22
C ASN A 49 -5.63 -13.13 -2.80
N ASP A 50 -5.78 -14.26 -3.50
CA ASP A 50 -5.11 -15.52 -3.17
C ASP A 50 -3.66 -15.58 -3.64
N ASN A 51 -2.84 -16.40 -2.96
CA ASN A 51 -1.42 -16.54 -3.20
C ASN A 51 -1.12 -17.71 -4.16
N PHE A 52 -1.55 -17.60 -5.42
CA PHE A 52 -1.25 -18.62 -6.44
C PHE A 52 -0.11 -18.19 -7.36
N TYR A 53 0.73 -19.15 -7.77
CA TYR A 53 1.76 -18.90 -8.77
C TYR A 53 1.18 -18.82 -10.18
N ASN A 54 1.65 -17.86 -10.98
CA ASN A 54 1.33 -17.77 -12.40
C ASN A 54 1.73 -19.06 -13.13
N GLY A 55 0.74 -19.73 -13.72
CA GLY A 55 0.93 -20.99 -14.47
C GLY A 55 0.32 -22.23 -13.84
N ASN A 56 -0.17 -22.14 -12.61
CA ASN A 56 -0.88 -23.25 -11.97
C ASN A 56 -2.32 -23.34 -12.50
N ASN A 57 -2.81 -24.56 -12.78
CA ASN A 57 -4.23 -24.79 -12.97
C ASN A 57 -4.93 -24.69 -11.61
N ILE A 58 -5.76 -23.67 -11.46
CA ILE A 58 -6.49 -23.37 -10.24
C ILE A 58 -7.97 -23.62 -10.48
N LYS A 59 -8.64 -24.29 -9.57
CA LYS A 59 -10.07 -24.58 -9.68
C LYS A 59 -10.75 -24.51 -8.32
N ILE A 60 -11.85 -23.77 -8.24
CA ILE A 60 -12.75 -23.88 -7.08
C ILE A 60 -13.47 -25.21 -7.19
N ILE A 61 -13.33 -26.06 -6.17
CA ILE A 61 -13.85 -27.43 -6.15
C ILE A 61 -15.01 -27.60 -5.20
N GLY A 62 -15.24 -26.66 -4.28
CA GLY A 62 -16.32 -26.76 -3.30
C GLY A 62 -16.63 -25.42 -2.65
N VAL A 63 -17.84 -25.30 -2.14
CA VAL A 63 -18.31 -24.19 -1.29
C VAL A 63 -19.18 -24.76 -0.19
N SER A 64 -19.12 -24.19 1.02
CA SER A 64 -20.08 -24.52 2.07
C SER A 64 -21.39 -23.72 1.88
N GLU A 65 -22.47 -24.19 2.46
CA GLU A 65 -23.76 -23.49 2.40
C GLU A 65 -23.75 -22.27 3.33
N PRO A 66 -24.06 -21.06 2.81
CA PRO A 66 -24.27 -19.88 3.65
C PRO A 66 -25.59 -19.97 4.41
N SER A 67 -25.69 -19.26 5.55
CA SER A 67 -26.90 -19.29 6.39
C SER A 67 -28.08 -18.52 5.80
N ASN A 68 -27.80 -17.43 5.05
CA ASN A 68 -28.78 -16.47 4.58
C ASN A 68 -28.82 -16.30 3.05
N GLY A 69 -28.23 -17.24 2.30
CA GLY A 69 -28.12 -17.12 0.84
C GLY A 69 -27.89 -18.48 0.16
N ILE A 70 -27.60 -18.39 -1.13
CA ILE A 70 -27.18 -19.50 -1.98
C ILE A 70 -25.93 -19.12 -2.70
N VAL A 71 -24.93 -20.01 -2.77
CA VAL A 71 -23.69 -19.82 -3.53
C VAL A 71 -23.61 -20.83 -4.67
N VAL A 72 -23.21 -20.34 -5.84
CA VAL A 72 -23.01 -21.16 -7.03
C VAL A 72 -21.57 -20.92 -7.54
N ILE A 73 -20.86 -22.01 -7.86
CA ILE A 73 -19.55 -21.94 -8.51
C ILE A 73 -19.76 -21.72 -10.00
N ASN A 74 -19.15 -20.66 -10.55
CA ASN A 74 -19.22 -20.33 -11.96
C ASN A 74 -18.12 -21.03 -12.78
N GLU A 75 -18.33 -21.21 -14.07
CA GLU A 75 -17.35 -21.86 -14.99
C GLU A 75 -16.00 -21.10 -15.09
N ASN A 76 -16.01 -19.81 -14.79
CA ASN A 76 -14.81 -18.94 -14.82
C ASN A 76 -14.07 -18.85 -13.47
N ASN A 77 -14.32 -19.79 -12.54
CA ASN A 77 -13.74 -19.79 -11.19
C ASN A 77 -14.08 -18.56 -10.32
N THR A 78 -15.25 -17.99 -10.51
CA THR A 78 -15.86 -17.04 -9.57
C THR A 78 -17.02 -17.72 -8.85
N LEU A 79 -17.55 -17.08 -7.80
CA LEU A 79 -18.76 -17.53 -7.12
C LEU A 79 -19.89 -16.53 -7.40
N THR A 80 -21.13 -17.01 -7.44
CA THR A 80 -22.32 -16.14 -7.41
C THR A 80 -23.03 -16.36 -6.10
N TYR A 81 -23.11 -15.34 -5.26
CA TYR A 81 -23.91 -15.34 -4.04
C TYR A 81 -25.26 -14.67 -4.30
N THR A 82 -26.35 -15.29 -3.85
CA THR A 82 -27.71 -14.76 -3.93
C THR A 82 -28.33 -14.80 -2.53
N PRO A 83 -28.69 -13.67 -1.90
CA PRO A 83 -29.33 -13.68 -0.59
C PRO A 83 -30.75 -14.22 -0.66
N ASN A 84 -31.21 -14.85 0.41
CA ASN A 84 -32.57 -15.45 0.48
C ASN A 84 -33.72 -14.44 0.34
N ASN A 85 -33.44 -13.16 0.58
CA ASN A 85 -34.38 -12.04 0.44
C ASN A 85 -34.17 -11.24 -0.86
N ALA A 86 -33.53 -11.83 -1.88
CA ALA A 86 -33.26 -11.15 -3.14
C ALA A 86 -34.58 -10.61 -3.75
N VAL A 87 -34.55 -9.30 -4.06
CA VAL A 87 -35.64 -8.63 -4.78
C VAL A 87 -35.42 -8.87 -6.27
N ALA A 88 -36.41 -9.47 -6.94
CA ALA A 88 -36.38 -9.62 -8.40
C ALA A 88 -36.28 -8.23 -9.06
N GLU A 89 -35.32 -8.04 -9.99
CA GLU A 89 -35.20 -6.79 -10.74
C GLU A 89 -36.56 -6.41 -11.36
N SER A 90 -37.08 -5.24 -10.95
CA SER A 90 -38.30 -4.68 -11.52
C SER A 90 -37.96 -4.03 -12.86
N PRO A 91 -38.71 -4.29 -13.94
CA PRO A 91 -38.43 -3.64 -15.22
C PRO A 91 -38.65 -2.13 -15.10
N THR A 92 -37.70 -1.36 -15.62
CA THR A 92 -37.65 0.13 -15.65
C THR A 92 -39.03 0.71 -16.01
N PRO A 93 -39.66 1.53 -15.18
CA PRO A 93 -40.91 2.20 -15.55
C PRO A 93 -40.65 3.31 -16.55
N THR A 94 -41.33 3.22 -17.68
CA THR A 94 -41.45 4.28 -18.67
C THR A 94 -42.09 5.52 -18.02
N SER A 95 -41.50 6.68 -18.22
CA SER A 95 -41.94 7.97 -17.68
C SER A 95 -43.42 8.25 -17.92
N ILE A 96 -44.17 8.51 -16.85
CA ILE A 96 -45.48 9.15 -16.91
C ILE A 96 -45.43 10.44 -16.09
N ASP A 97 -45.72 11.53 -16.73
CA ASP A 97 -45.91 12.87 -16.12
C ASP A 97 -47.07 12.82 -15.10
N ILE A 98 -46.78 13.27 -13.86
CA ILE A 98 -47.81 13.54 -12.85
C ILE A 98 -47.62 14.93 -12.25
N PRO A 99 -48.71 15.71 -12.07
CA PRO A 99 -48.66 17.12 -11.63
C PRO A 99 -48.41 17.26 -10.12
N SER A 100 -47.78 18.37 -9.78
CA SER A 100 -47.43 18.84 -8.44
C SER A 100 -48.60 18.93 -7.48
N THR A 101 -48.49 18.42 -6.25
CA THR A 101 -49.30 18.79 -5.07
C THR A 101 -48.48 18.55 -3.76
N PRO A 102 -48.88 19.12 -2.60
CA PRO A 102 -48.01 19.89 -1.72
C PRO A 102 -47.41 19.11 -0.57
N ALA A 103 -46.40 19.74 0.04
CA ALA A 103 -45.61 19.42 1.24
C ALA A 103 -46.20 18.35 2.19
N GLU A 104 -45.48 17.24 2.30
CA GLU A 104 -45.66 16.25 3.38
C GLU A 104 -44.61 16.43 4.48
N THR A 105 -45.09 16.21 5.70
CA THR A 105 -44.40 16.21 6.98
C THR A 105 -43.20 15.19 6.96
N PRO A 106 -42.08 15.46 7.65
CA PRO A 106 -40.96 14.52 7.69
C PRO A 106 -41.40 13.19 8.30
N ALA A 107 -41.23 12.11 7.55
CA ALA A 107 -41.41 10.75 8.04
C ALA A 107 -40.31 10.46 9.08
N GLU A 108 -40.68 9.89 10.23
CA GLU A 108 -39.76 9.30 11.19
C GLU A 108 -38.90 8.25 10.49
N GLU A 109 -37.57 8.40 10.60
CA GLU A 109 -36.61 7.40 10.13
C GLU A 109 -36.84 6.10 10.88
N VAL A 110 -37.29 5.08 10.19
CA VAL A 110 -37.30 3.70 10.71
C VAL A 110 -35.83 3.24 10.77
N PRO A 111 -35.32 2.77 11.92
CA PRO A 111 -33.94 2.31 12.00
C PRO A 111 -33.72 1.18 10.99
N ALA A 112 -32.64 1.28 10.20
CA ALA A 112 -32.25 0.24 9.26
C ALA A 112 -32.03 -1.07 10.04
N VAL A 113 -32.75 -2.13 9.65
CA VAL A 113 -32.51 -3.47 10.18
C VAL A 113 -31.19 -3.95 9.59
N GLU A 114 -30.16 -4.01 10.42
CA GLU A 114 -28.89 -4.65 10.05
C GLU A 114 -29.18 -6.12 9.68
N THR A 115 -28.93 -6.48 8.43
CA THR A 115 -28.94 -7.89 8.02
C THR A 115 -27.62 -8.48 8.53
N PRO A 116 -27.63 -9.58 9.30
CA PRO A 116 -26.40 -10.19 9.80
C PRO A 116 -25.50 -10.60 8.64
N ALA A 117 -24.19 -10.47 8.84
CA ALA A 117 -23.19 -10.96 7.90
C ALA A 117 -23.42 -12.46 7.63
N ASP A 118 -23.35 -12.86 6.36
CA ASP A 118 -23.37 -14.27 5.97
C ASP A 118 -21.95 -14.76 5.74
N THR A 119 -21.62 -15.95 6.22
CA THR A 119 -20.27 -16.50 6.11
C THR A 119 -20.33 -17.93 5.58
N PHE A 120 -19.48 -18.23 4.61
CA PHE A 120 -19.31 -19.57 4.05
C PHE A 120 -17.83 -19.78 3.68
N THR A 121 -17.44 -20.99 3.30
CA THR A 121 -16.08 -21.32 2.87
C THR A 121 -16.06 -21.71 1.39
N TYR A 122 -14.90 -21.52 0.74
CA TYR A 122 -14.62 -22.16 -0.54
C TYR A 122 -13.34 -22.97 -0.45
N ASP A 123 -13.31 -24.06 -1.22
CA ASP A 123 -12.15 -24.93 -1.39
C ASP A 123 -11.59 -24.76 -2.79
N VAL A 124 -10.28 -24.51 -2.87
CA VAL A 124 -9.56 -24.36 -4.12
C VAL A 124 -8.52 -25.48 -4.27
N GLU A 125 -8.50 -26.11 -5.43
CA GLU A 125 -7.47 -27.07 -5.83
C GLU A 125 -6.46 -26.40 -6.74
N VAL A 126 -5.19 -26.56 -6.42
CA VAL A 126 -4.03 -26.06 -7.17
C VAL A 126 -3.26 -27.25 -7.71
N GLN A 127 -3.05 -27.31 -9.02
CA GLN A 127 -2.21 -28.31 -9.63
C GLN A 127 -0.75 -27.79 -9.69
N ASN A 128 0.13 -28.50 -8.99
CA ASN A 128 1.55 -28.19 -8.92
C ASN A 128 2.28 -28.62 -10.22
N GLU A 129 3.51 -28.14 -10.43
CA GLU A 129 4.34 -28.46 -11.58
C GLU A 129 4.68 -29.98 -11.68
N ASP A 130 4.72 -30.68 -10.57
CA ASP A 130 4.95 -32.13 -10.50
C ASP A 130 3.68 -32.99 -10.71
N ALA A 131 2.58 -32.34 -11.15
CA ALA A 131 1.24 -32.93 -11.31
C ALA A 131 0.56 -33.40 -10.00
N SER A 132 1.13 -33.10 -8.84
CA SER A 132 0.41 -33.24 -7.58
C SER A 132 -0.63 -32.13 -7.41
N THR A 133 -1.65 -32.36 -6.57
CA THR A 133 -2.64 -31.34 -6.24
C THR A 133 -2.57 -30.96 -4.76
N THR A 134 -2.77 -29.68 -4.48
CA THR A 134 -2.86 -29.15 -3.13
C THR A 134 -4.21 -28.44 -2.98
N THR A 135 -4.93 -28.69 -1.90
CA THR A 135 -6.21 -28.04 -1.59
C THR A 135 -6.00 -27.02 -0.48
N SER A 136 -6.61 -25.84 -0.63
CA SER A 136 -6.64 -24.77 0.37
C SER A 136 -8.06 -24.27 0.56
N THR A 137 -8.41 -23.91 1.80
CA THR A 137 -9.75 -23.41 2.17
C THR A 137 -9.65 -22.03 2.74
N ALA A 138 -10.57 -21.13 2.34
CA ALA A 138 -10.72 -19.80 2.92
C ALA A 138 -12.18 -19.48 3.23
N ASN A 139 -12.40 -18.47 4.07
CA ASN A 139 -13.73 -17.99 4.43
C ASN A 139 -14.12 -16.82 3.50
N VAL A 140 -15.40 -16.75 3.18
CA VAL A 140 -16.04 -15.62 2.52
C VAL A 140 -17.06 -15.03 3.49
N THR A 141 -16.96 -13.74 3.74
CA THR A 141 -17.96 -12.98 4.51
C THR A 141 -18.69 -12.03 3.58
N VAL A 142 -20.02 -12.11 3.51
CA VAL A 142 -20.86 -11.18 2.76
C VAL A 142 -21.70 -10.39 3.74
N THR A 143 -21.56 -9.06 3.72
CA THR A 143 -22.31 -8.14 4.58
C THR A 143 -23.21 -7.25 3.71
N THR A 144 -24.43 -7.00 4.17
CA THR A 144 -25.28 -5.95 3.62
C THR A 144 -25.11 -4.72 4.48
N THR A 145 -24.27 -3.80 4.07
CA THR A 145 -24.26 -2.46 4.63
C THR A 145 -24.94 -1.50 3.65
N SER A 146 -25.75 -0.59 4.16
CA SER A 146 -26.21 0.54 3.36
C SER A 146 -24.99 1.46 3.11
N THR A 147 -24.39 1.34 1.92
CA THR A 147 -23.10 1.92 1.56
C THR A 147 -23.19 3.38 1.13
N ASP A 148 -24.30 4.05 1.34
CA ASP A 148 -24.44 5.46 0.98
C ASP A 148 -23.92 6.46 2.05
N LYS A 149 -23.29 5.98 3.10
CA LYS A 149 -22.55 6.85 4.03
C LYS A 149 -21.12 6.33 4.21
N ILE A 150 -20.17 7.01 3.57
CA ILE A 150 -18.79 7.11 4.11
C ILE A 150 -18.93 7.29 5.61
N SER A 151 -18.28 6.44 6.42
CA SER A 151 -18.39 6.55 7.89
C SER A 151 -18.09 7.99 8.32
N ASP A 152 -18.73 8.45 9.39
CA ASP A 152 -18.51 9.81 9.89
C ASP A 152 -17.02 10.13 10.12
N ASP A 153 -16.22 9.11 10.45
CA ASP A 153 -14.78 9.25 10.61
C ASP A 153 -14.05 9.42 9.26
N VAL A 154 -14.37 8.64 8.24
CA VAL A 154 -13.79 8.84 6.89
C VAL A 154 -14.20 10.21 6.34
N ALA A 155 -15.47 10.59 6.48
CA ALA A 155 -15.98 11.90 6.05
C ALA A 155 -15.31 13.06 6.80
N PHE A 156 -15.01 12.88 8.09
CA PHE A 156 -14.23 13.87 8.86
C PHE A 156 -12.85 14.09 8.26
N TRP A 157 -12.11 13.00 7.98
CA TRP A 157 -10.76 13.08 7.42
C TRP A 157 -10.77 13.62 5.98
N GLN A 158 -11.76 13.24 5.19
CA GLN A 158 -11.92 13.74 3.82
C GLN A 158 -12.12 15.26 3.80
N ARG A 159 -13.01 15.79 4.66
CA ARG A 159 -13.19 17.25 4.75
C ARG A 159 -11.89 17.97 5.13
N LYS A 160 -11.15 17.44 6.10
CA LYS A 160 -9.85 17.99 6.49
C LYS A 160 -8.82 17.94 5.36
N PHE A 161 -8.82 16.86 4.62
CA PHE A 161 -7.96 16.67 3.46
C PHE A 161 -8.29 17.68 2.36
N ASP A 162 -9.57 17.84 2.00
CA ASP A 162 -9.99 18.77 0.96
C ASP A 162 -9.81 20.24 1.38
N GLU A 163 -9.96 20.57 2.68
CA GLU A 163 -9.64 21.88 3.24
C GLU A 163 -8.14 22.21 3.06
N GLU A 164 -7.25 21.33 3.49
CA GLU A 164 -5.79 21.52 3.41
C GLU A 164 -5.27 21.50 1.96
N LEU A 165 -5.82 20.64 1.11
CA LEU A 165 -5.47 20.55 -0.31
C LEU A 165 -5.70 21.86 -1.07
N ASN A 166 -6.70 22.62 -0.66
CA ASN A 166 -7.10 23.89 -1.28
C ASN A 166 -6.64 25.13 -0.49
N ASP A 167 -5.88 24.96 0.58
CA ASP A 167 -5.34 26.06 1.36
C ASP A 167 -4.12 26.66 0.63
N PRO A 168 -4.21 27.91 0.12
CA PRO A 168 -3.09 28.53 -0.60
C PRO A 168 -1.89 28.86 0.31
N ASP A 169 -2.10 28.88 1.63
CA ASP A 169 -1.05 29.05 2.63
C ASP A 169 -0.51 27.70 3.12
N GLY A 170 -1.05 26.58 2.61
CA GLY A 170 -0.58 25.22 2.87
C GLY A 170 0.84 24.99 2.40
N GLN A 171 1.57 24.08 3.06
CA GLN A 171 2.98 23.84 2.70
C GLN A 171 3.16 23.07 1.38
N ILE A 172 2.15 22.29 0.97
CA ILE A 172 2.12 21.62 -0.33
C ILE A 172 0.65 21.62 -0.79
N ASP A 173 0.27 22.62 -1.53
CA ASP A 173 -1.02 22.70 -2.20
C ASP A 173 -1.02 21.99 -3.56
N SER A 174 -2.16 21.96 -4.22
CA SER A 174 -2.31 21.35 -5.55
C SER A 174 -1.44 22.00 -6.62
N ALA A 175 -1.23 23.32 -6.54
CA ALA A 175 -0.44 24.08 -7.50
C ALA A 175 1.04 23.78 -7.32
N ASP A 176 1.52 23.72 -6.07
CA ASP A 176 2.90 23.39 -5.72
C ASP A 176 3.23 21.94 -6.14
N ALA A 177 2.35 20.98 -5.87
CA ALA A 177 2.52 19.60 -6.30
C ALA A 177 2.59 19.47 -7.83
N THR A 178 1.74 20.20 -8.56
CA THR A 178 1.77 20.24 -10.03
C THR A 178 3.08 20.82 -10.54
N GLN A 179 3.56 21.93 -9.98
CA GLN A 179 4.84 22.51 -10.33
C GLN A 179 6.00 21.54 -10.08
N LYS A 180 6.04 20.89 -8.92
CA LYS A 180 7.07 19.90 -8.57
C LYS A 180 7.07 18.70 -9.50
N SER A 181 5.91 18.26 -9.96
CA SER A 181 5.80 17.13 -10.90
C SER A 181 6.36 17.44 -12.30
N GLN A 182 6.57 18.73 -12.63
CA GLN A 182 7.07 19.23 -13.91
C GLN A 182 8.50 19.78 -13.81
N SER A 183 9.28 19.36 -12.82
CA SER A 183 10.64 19.86 -12.54
C SER A 183 11.72 18.86 -12.90
N ALA A 184 12.00 18.69 -14.21
CA ALA A 184 12.95 17.71 -14.73
C ALA A 184 14.37 17.76 -14.16
N ASN A 185 14.80 18.90 -13.68
CA ASN A 185 16.16 19.12 -13.15
C ASN A 185 16.23 19.14 -11.63
N GLU A 186 15.12 18.91 -10.95
CA GLU A 186 15.02 19.03 -9.51
C GLU A 186 14.40 17.79 -8.88
N ASN A 187 14.91 16.60 -9.23
CA ASN A 187 14.36 15.35 -8.70
C ASN A 187 14.40 15.24 -7.17
N GLN A 188 15.06 16.19 -6.46
CA GLN A 188 14.91 16.34 -5.01
C GLN A 188 13.47 16.69 -4.64
N GLU A 189 12.76 17.44 -5.49
CA GLU A 189 11.35 17.79 -5.29
C GLU A 189 10.44 16.55 -5.25
N TYR A 190 10.85 15.46 -5.86
CA TYR A 190 10.12 14.18 -5.82
C TYR A 190 10.07 13.58 -4.42
N TYR A 191 10.97 14.00 -3.53
CA TYR A 191 10.91 13.64 -2.12
C TYR A 191 9.66 14.20 -1.45
N PHE A 192 9.27 15.44 -1.76
CA PHE A 192 8.05 16.06 -1.26
C PHE A 192 6.80 15.57 -2.01
N LEU A 193 6.92 15.41 -3.33
CA LEU A 193 5.84 14.89 -4.16
C LEU A 193 5.40 13.49 -3.72
N ALA A 194 6.31 12.67 -3.21
CA ALA A 194 6.01 11.35 -2.67
C ALA A 194 4.96 11.37 -1.55
N TYR A 195 5.05 12.33 -0.64
CA TYR A 195 4.05 12.50 0.43
C TYR A 195 2.67 12.83 -0.11
N TYR A 196 2.63 13.67 -1.12
CA TYR A 196 1.40 14.06 -1.78
C TYR A 196 0.76 12.88 -2.53
N LEU A 197 1.55 12.06 -3.20
CA LEU A 197 1.08 10.85 -3.88
C LEU A 197 0.47 9.86 -2.89
N ASP A 198 1.18 9.55 -1.79
CA ASP A 198 0.68 8.64 -0.76
C ASP A 198 -0.63 9.13 -0.12
N ALA A 199 -0.74 10.45 0.07
CA ALA A 199 -1.94 11.11 0.55
C ALA A 199 -3.15 10.84 -0.36
N HIS A 200 -3.00 11.08 -1.65
CA HIS A 200 -4.05 10.88 -2.63
C HIS A 200 -4.44 9.41 -2.81
N VAL A 201 -3.45 8.52 -2.85
CA VAL A 201 -3.70 7.07 -2.94
C VAL A 201 -4.47 6.59 -1.72
N SER A 202 -4.06 7.00 -0.52
CA SER A 202 -4.74 6.64 0.72
C SER A 202 -6.17 7.20 0.79
N MET A 203 -6.39 8.45 0.35
CA MET A 203 -7.71 9.06 0.32
C MET A 203 -8.61 8.39 -0.73
N TRP A 204 -8.07 8.07 -1.92
CA TRP A 204 -8.80 7.29 -2.90
C TRP A 204 -9.23 5.92 -2.35
N GLN A 205 -8.31 5.17 -1.73
CA GLN A 205 -8.66 3.89 -1.11
C GLN A 205 -9.74 4.04 -0.03
N ALA A 206 -9.69 5.11 0.77
CA ALA A 206 -10.65 5.36 1.85
C ALA A 206 -12.06 5.69 1.35
N THR A 207 -12.17 6.42 0.23
CA THR A 207 -13.42 7.02 -0.25
C THR A 207 -13.96 6.41 -1.54
N GLY A 208 -13.11 5.75 -2.34
CA GLY A 208 -13.43 5.34 -3.71
C GLY A 208 -13.55 6.49 -4.72
N GLU A 209 -13.38 7.76 -4.30
CA GLU A 209 -13.57 8.90 -5.19
C GLU A 209 -12.46 9.03 -6.23
N TYR A 210 -12.81 8.86 -7.49
CA TYR A 210 -11.90 8.89 -8.64
C TYR A 210 -11.02 10.15 -8.73
N LYS A 211 -11.50 11.30 -8.24
CA LYS A 211 -10.72 12.57 -8.26
C LYS A 211 -9.34 12.42 -7.60
N TYR A 212 -9.25 11.64 -6.52
CA TYR A 212 -7.97 11.44 -5.82
C TYR A 212 -7.02 10.53 -6.60
N LEU A 213 -7.54 9.46 -7.19
CA LEU A 213 -6.76 8.60 -8.10
C LEU A 213 -6.26 9.39 -9.31
N ASP A 214 -7.14 10.16 -9.95
CA ASP A 214 -6.80 10.94 -11.14
C ASP A 214 -5.71 11.99 -10.86
N ASN A 215 -5.78 12.66 -9.70
CA ASN A 215 -4.74 13.58 -9.26
C ASN A 215 -3.39 12.88 -9.08
N ALA A 216 -3.35 11.73 -8.39
CA ALA A 216 -2.12 10.96 -8.23
C ALA A 216 -1.53 10.53 -9.58
N LEU A 217 -2.36 9.98 -10.46
CA LEU A 217 -1.92 9.54 -11.80
C LEU A 217 -1.40 10.69 -12.65
N LYS A 218 -2.05 11.87 -12.64
CA LYS A 218 -1.59 13.08 -13.36
C LYS A 218 -0.21 13.53 -12.90
N LEU A 219 0.04 13.55 -11.59
CA LEU A 219 1.34 13.94 -11.06
C LEU A 219 2.44 12.95 -11.48
N ILE A 220 2.16 11.66 -11.45
CA ILE A 220 3.10 10.64 -11.91
C ILE A 220 3.36 10.78 -13.41
N GLU A 221 2.32 10.99 -14.21
CA GLU A 221 2.44 11.17 -15.67
C GLU A 221 3.24 12.42 -16.02
N ASN A 222 3.00 13.56 -15.37
CA ASN A 222 3.83 14.76 -15.53
C ASN A 222 5.30 14.46 -15.25
N THR A 223 5.58 13.76 -14.13
CA THR A 223 6.94 13.37 -13.75
C THR A 223 7.60 12.49 -14.81
N ILE A 224 6.87 11.51 -15.37
CA ILE A 224 7.34 10.63 -16.44
C ILE A 224 7.57 11.38 -17.75
N ASP A 225 6.65 12.26 -18.11
CA ASP A 225 6.71 13.02 -19.36
C ASP A 225 7.85 14.04 -19.38
N ASP A 226 8.30 14.47 -18.20
CA ASP A 226 9.44 15.39 -18.01
C ASP A 226 10.79 14.66 -17.92
N ALA A 227 10.80 13.32 -17.93
CA ALA A 227 12.02 12.53 -17.86
C ALA A 227 12.88 12.67 -19.12
N GLN A 228 14.20 12.80 -18.92
CA GLN A 228 15.21 12.99 -19.98
C GLN A 228 15.98 11.71 -20.24
N SER A 229 16.55 11.59 -21.45
CA SER A 229 17.44 10.48 -21.79
C SER A 229 18.75 10.57 -21.04
N ILE A 230 19.11 9.51 -20.33
CA ILE A 230 20.30 9.38 -19.50
C ILE A 230 21.09 8.15 -19.93
N ASP A 231 22.38 8.33 -20.22
CA ASP A 231 23.29 7.21 -20.47
C ASP A 231 23.82 6.62 -19.16
N ILE A 232 23.62 5.34 -18.97
CA ILE A 232 24.23 4.60 -17.85
C ILE A 232 25.02 3.43 -18.43
N LYS A 233 26.32 3.52 -18.38
CA LYS A 233 27.23 2.46 -18.85
C LYS A 233 26.94 2.00 -20.29
N GLY A 234 26.58 2.93 -21.17
CA GLY A 234 26.30 2.67 -22.59
C GLY A 234 24.88 2.19 -22.92
N LYS A 235 23.98 2.13 -21.92
CA LYS A 235 22.55 1.90 -22.13
C LYS A 235 21.74 3.16 -21.84
N GLN A 236 20.80 3.49 -22.71
CA GLN A 236 19.91 4.65 -22.54
C GLN A 236 18.72 4.28 -21.65
N PHE A 237 18.44 5.16 -20.68
CA PHE A 237 17.27 5.12 -19.81
C PHE A 237 16.63 6.51 -19.78
N LEU A 238 15.41 6.59 -19.30
CA LEU A 238 14.78 7.86 -18.90
C LEU A 238 15.01 8.13 -17.42
N GLY A 239 15.10 9.41 -17.05
CA GLY A 239 15.28 9.81 -15.65
C GLY A 239 15.50 11.31 -15.51
N TRP A 240 15.91 11.72 -14.32
CA TRP A 240 16.02 13.12 -13.95
C TRP A 240 17.43 13.40 -13.40
N PRO A 241 18.26 14.17 -14.12
CA PRO A 241 19.53 14.64 -13.58
C PRO A 241 19.29 15.44 -12.30
N THR A 242 20.21 15.37 -11.36
CA THR A 242 20.17 16.26 -10.18
C THR A 242 20.69 17.63 -10.53
N ASP A 243 20.25 18.67 -9.78
CA ASP A 243 20.83 20.01 -9.88
C ASP A 243 22.36 19.92 -9.77
N PRO A 244 23.11 20.49 -10.73
CA PRO A 244 24.58 20.48 -10.71
C PRO A 244 25.19 21.13 -9.47
N ASN A 245 24.46 21.99 -8.78
CA ASN A 245 24.91 22.67 -7.57
C ASN A 245 24.62 21.89 -6.28
N HIS A 246 23.87 20.79 -6.37
CA HIS A 246 23.56 19.96 -5.21
C HIS A 246 24.76 19.09 -4.83
N SER A 247 24.93 18.79 -3.53
CA SER A 247 26.00 17.93 -3.02
C SER A 247 25.98 16.51 -3.62
N GLU A 248 24.80 16.02 -4.01
CA GLU A 248 24.57 14.74 -4.68
C GLU A 248 24.42 14.90 -6.20
N ALA A 249 25.04 15.95 -6.79
CA ALA A 249 24.94 16.23 -8.22
C ALA A 249 25.35 15.01 -9.06
N SER A 250 24.48 14.60 -9.97
CA SER A 250 24.68 13.44 -10.83
C SER A 250 23.88 13.55 -12.11
N ALA A 251 24.54 13.37 -13.25
CA ALA A 251 23.86 13.26 -14.53
C ALA A 251 22.94 12.03 -14.65
N LYS A 252 23.07 11.06 -13.75
CA LYS A 252 22.27 9.82 -13.71
C LYS A 252 21.00 9.94 -12.85
N GLY A 253 20.83 11.05 -12.13
CA GLY A 253 19.84 11.18 -11.06
C GLY A 253 20.36 10.64 -9.72
N TYR A 254 19.47 10.49 -8.75
CA TYR A 254 19.85 10.01 -7.41
C TYR A 254 18.91 8.89 -6.93
N PRO A 255 19.43 7.67 -6.68
CA PRO A 255 18.61 6.50 -6.41
C PRO A 255 17.75 6.62 -5.16
N LEU A 256 18.14 7.46 -4.18
CA LEU A 256 17.34 7.70 -2.98
C LEU A 256 16.02 8.42 -3.31
N TRP A 257 16.08 9.54 -4.04
CA TRP A 257 14.90 10.35 -4.32
C TRP A 257 13.92 9.61 -5.24
N GLU A 258 14.45 8.93 -6.25
CA GLU A 258 13.63 8.12 -7.14
C GLU A 258 12.97 6.93 -6.40
N SER A 259 13.72 6.18 -5.61
CA SER A 259 13.13 5.07 -4.84
C SER A 259 12.17 5.56 -3.76
N PHE A 260 12.39 6.74 -3.19
CA PHE A 260 11.50 7.34 -2.22
C PHE A 260 10.11 7.64 -2.81
N MET A 261 10.05 8.20 -4.02
CA MET A 261 8.80 8.44 -4.72
C MET A 261 8.20 7.13 -5.25
N PHE A 262 9.00 6.32 -5.95
CA PHE A 262 8.49 5.15 -6.66
C PHE A 262 8.04 4.00 -5.76
N ARG A 263 8.39 3.98 -4.48
CA ARG A 263 7.76 3.06 -3.51
C ARG A 263 6.26 3.33 -3.31
N PHE A 264 5.80 4.57 -3.49
CA PHE A 264 4.38 4.89 -3.47
C PHE A 264 3.73 4.71 -4.84
N VAL A 265 4.46 4.98 -5.93
CA VAL A 265 4.02 4.67 -7.28
C VAL A 265 3.79 3.16 -7.45
N SER A 266 4.73 2.31 -7.01
CA SER A 266 4.57 0.86 -7.09
C SER A 266 3.40 0.36 -6.24
N SER A 267 3.18 0.96 -5.06
CA SER A 267 2.01 0.65 -4.22
C SER A 267 0.69 1.01 -4.89
N LEU A 268 0.62 2.18 -5.56
CA LEU A 268 -0.56 2.54 -6.35
C LEU A 268 -0.79 1.53 -7.49
N LEU A 269 0.25 1.17 -8.23
CA LEU A 269 0.16 0.16 -9.29
C LEU A 269 -0.39 -1.17 -8.75
N ARG A 270 0.10 -1.64 -7.61
CA ARG A 270 -0.42 -2.86 -6.98
C ARG A 270 -1.89 -2.76 -6.58
N VAL A 271 -2.34 -1.61 -6.04
CA VAL A 271 -3.75 -1.40 -5.71
C VAL A 271 -4.62 -1.41 -6.98
N ILE A 272 -4.18 -0.74 -8.05
CA ILE A 272 -4.88 -0.76 -9.34
C ILE A 272 -4.89 -2.18 -9.94
N ASP A 273 -3.80 -2.93 -9.79
CA ASP A 273 -3.70 -4.31 -10.28
C ASP A 273 -4.72 -5.22 -9.60
N LYS A 274 -4.94 -5.03 -8.30
CA LYS A 274 -5.96 -5.73 -7.51
C LYS A 274 -7.39 -5.19 -7.69
N SER A 275 -7.61 -4.25 -8.60
CA SER A 275 -8.89 -3.62 -8.91
C SER A 275 -9.22 -3.77 -10.40
N PRO A 276 -9.48 -4.99 -10.91
CA PRO A 276 -9.59 -5.25 -12.35
C PRO A 276 -10.76 -4.50 -13.02
N ASN A 277 -11.87 -4.27 -12.33
CA ASN A 277 -13.00 -3.51 -12.86
C ASN A 277 -12.61 -2.06 -13.10
N LEU A 278 -11.85 -1.45 -12.20
CA LEU A 278 -11.31 -0.10 -12.34
C LEU A 278 -10.49 0.05 -13.62
N ARG A 279 -9.64 -0.93 -13.95
CA ARG A 279 -8.77 -0.87 -15.14
C ARG A 279 -9.54 -0.77 -16.44
N SER A 280 -10.79 -1.21 -16.49
CA SER A 280 -11.65 -1.09 -17.68
C SER A 280 -12.28 0.29 -17.85
N THR A 281 -12.11 1.19 -16.90
CA THR A 281 -12.72 2.53 -16.88
C THR A 281 -11.70 3.64 -17.13
N ASN A 282 -12.14 4.79 -17.67
CA ASN A 282 -11.39 6.06 -17.73
C ASN A 282 -9.93 5.96 -18.26
N ASN A 283 -9.64 5.05 -19.17
CA ASN A 283 -8.29 4.79 -19.71
C ASN A 283 -7.27 4.35 -18.62
N ILE A 284 -7.74 3.86 -17.49
CA ILE A 284 -6.86 3.44 -16.39
C ILE A 284 -5.89 2.35 -16.84
N GLN A 285 -6.32 1.40 -17.68
CA GLN A 285 -5.42 0.36 -18.18
C GLN A 285 -4.24 0.92 -18.98
N GLU A 286 -4.46 1.94 -19.80
CA GLU A 286 -3.39 2.58 -20.58
C GLU A 286 -2.41 3.33 -19.66
N ARG A 287 -2.95 4.13 -18.72
CA ARG A 287 -2.17 4.86 -17.72
C ARG A 287 -1.37 3.91 -16.83
N TYR A 288 -2.01 2.85 -16.36
CA TYR A 288 -1.38 1.79 -15.56
C TYR A 288 -0.20 1.17 -16.31
N ASN A 289 -0.39 0.74 -17.57
CA ASN A 289 0.67 0.15 -18.37
C ASN A 289 1.85 1.12 -18.59
N LYS A 290 1.57 2.37 -18.93
CA LYS A 290 2.60 3.41 -19.11
C LYS A 290 3.46 3.57 -17.83
N ILE A 291 2.81 3.67 -16.67
CA ILE A 291 3.51 3.86 -15.39
C ILE A 291 4.26 2.59 -14.97
N LEU A 292 3.67 1.41 -15.17
CA LEU A 292 4.31 0.14 -14.84
C LEU A 292 5.57 -0.10 -15.69
N ASP A 293 5.47 0.08 -17.03
CA ASP A 293 6.59 -0.07 -17.94
C ASP A 293 7.72 0.91 -17.60
N PHE A 294 7.37 2.16 -17.27
CA PHE A 294 8.36 3.15 -16.85
C PHE A 294 9.03 2.74 -15.52
N THR A 295 8.26 2.27 -14.56
CA THR A 295 8.77 1.83 -13.23
C THR A 295 9.74 0.66 -13.40
N ILE A 296 9.41 -0.30 -14.24
CA ILE A 296 10.27 -1.46 -14.51
C ILE A 296 11.55 -1.03 -15.25
N GLU A 297 11.42 -0.33 -16.39
CA GLU A 297 12.58 -0.06 -17.24
C GLU A 297 13.44 1.08 -16.69
N ASN A 298 12.84 2.18 -16.25
CA ASN A 298 13.57 3.41 -15.96
C ASN A 298 13.84 3.66 -14.46
N ILE A 299 13.20 2.87 -13.57
CA ILE A 299 13.54 2.88 -12.16
C ILE A 299 14.27 1.60 -11.77
N TRP A 300 13.63 0.43 -11.90
CA TRP A 300 14.24 -0.80 -11.47
C TRP A 300 15.45 -1.18 -12.30
N ASN A 301 15.25 -1.43 -13.61
CA ASN A 301 16.33 -1.88 -14.51
C ASN A 301 17.46 -0.86 -14.66
N LYS A 302 17.17 0.45 -14.58
CA LYS A 302 18.17 1.52 -14.58
C LYS A 302 19.15 1.37 -13.42
N TRP A 303 18.64 1.28 -12.20
CA TRP A 303 19.49 1.24 -11.00
C TRP A 303 20.13 -0.13 -10.78
N GLU A 304 19.50 -1.21 -11.22
CA GLU A 304 20.10 -2.54 -11.29
C GLU A 304 21.28 -2.54 -12.26
N HIS A 305 21.13 -1.95 -13.45
CA HIS A 305 22.19 -1.83 -14.47
C HIS A 305 23.35 -0.94 -14.00
N ASP A 306 23.08 0.13 -13.28
CA ASP A 306 24.14 0.97 -12.67
C ASP A 306 24.86 0.24 -11.54
N GLY A 307 24.22 -0.68 -10.89
CA GLY A 307 24.81 -1.58 -9.88
C GLY A 307 23.87 -1.86 -8.72
N ILE A 308 23.83 -3.10 -8.30
CA ILE A 308 22.92 -3.60 -7.23
C ILE A 308 23.08 -2.85 -5.89
N HIS A 309 24.25 -2.23 -5.63
CA HIS A 309 24.48 -1.38 -4.45
C HIS A 309 23.53 -0.19 -4.35
N ASN A 310 22.88 0.20 -5.44
CA ASN A 310 21.86 1.24 -5.44
C ASN A 310 20.60 0.77 -4.71
N MET A 311 20.33 -0.52 -4.67
CA MET A 311 19.20 -1.14 -3.96
C MET A 311 19.58 -1.54 -2.53
N TYR A 312 20.77 -2.14 -2.36
CA TYR A 312 21.30 -2.56 -1.05
C TYR A 312 22.08 -1.42 -0.38
N ARG A 313 21.39 -0.37 -0.01
CA ARG A 313 21.96 0.85 0.58
C ARG A 313 22.46 0.60 2.00
N ILE A 314 23.43 1.43 2.44
CA ILE A 314 24.00 1.32 3.79
C ILE A 314 22.97 1.53 4.91
N ASN A 315 22.01 2.44 4.72
CA ASN A 315 21.01 2.76 5.72
C ASN A 315 19.78 1.87 5.54
N THR A 316 19.25 1.35 6.63
CA THR A 316 18.12 0.42 6.68
C THR A 316 16.86 0.98 5.99
N HIS A 317 16.51 2.25 6.26
CA HIS A 317 15.37 2.91 5.63
C HIS A 317 15.54 3.08 4.11
N MET A 318 16.75 3.39 3.63
CA MET A 318 16.99 3.54 2.18
C MET A 318 16.85 2.22 1.42
N SER A 319 17.30 1.11 2.01
CA SER A 319 17.08 -0.22 1.43
C SER A 319 15.61 -0.63 1.47
N SER A 320 14.86 -0.24 2.52
CA SER A 320 13.43 -0.58 2.62
C SER A 320 12.59 0.00 1.49
N HIS A 321 12.99 1.13 0.88
CA HIS A 321 12.33 1.65 -0.34
C HIS A 321 12.39 0.62 -1.48
N TRP A 322 13.56 0.06 -1.73
CA TRP A 322 13.76 -0.93 -2.79
C TRP A 322 13.09 -2.26 -2.47
N ALA A 323 13.07 -2.66 -1.19
CA ALA A 323 12.31 -3.84 -0.76
C ALA A 323 10.81 -3.67 -1.04
N ARG A 324 10.25 -2.47 -0.78
CA ARG A 324 8.84 -2.17 -1.05
C ARG A 324 8.54 -2.19 -2.55
N ILE A 325 9.37 -1.53 -3.38
CA ILE A 325 9.23 -1.56 -4.85
C ILE A 325 9.34 -3.01 -5.35
N GLY A 326 10.32 -3.77 -4.87
CA GLY A 326 10.50 -5.18 -5.24
C GLY A 326 9.30 -6.04 -4.85
N MET A 327 8.75 -5.85 -3.66
CA MET A 327 7.52 -6.53 -3.23
C MET A 327 6.34 -6.23 -4.17
N ASP A 328 6.07 -4.95 -4.43
CA ASP A 328 4.95 -4.53 -5.25
C ASP A 328 5.09 -5.04 -6.69
N LEU A 329 6.29 -4.92 -7.30
CA LEU A 329 6.55 -5.44 -8.64
C LEU A 329 6.44 -6.97 -8.70
N TYR A 330 6.86 -7.69 -7.66
CA TYR A 330 6.65 -9.14 -7.58
C TYR A 330 5.17 -9.50 -7.53
N LEU A 331 4.38 -8.81 -6.71
CA LEU A 331 2.94 -9.06 -6.57
C LEU A 331 2.17 -8.76 -7.87
N ILE A 332 2.65 -7.82 -8.68
CA ILE A 332 2.07 -7.47 -9.99
C ILE A 332 2.50 -8.45 -11.08
N THR A 333 3.80 -8.79 -11.15
CA THR A 333 4.38 -9.48 -12.32
C THR A 333 4.67 -10.95 -12.10
N GLY A 334 4.77 -11.40 -10.84
CA GLY A 334 5.23 -12.74 -10.48
C GLY A 334 6.74 -12.98 -10.64
N GLU A 335 7.53 -11.98 -11.13
CA GLU A 335 8.95 -12.18 -11.39
C GLU A 335 9.78 -12.26 -10.10
N THR A 336 10.42 -13.40 -9.88
CA THR A 336 11.18 -13.71 -8.65
C THR A 336 12.38 -12.80 -8.40
N LYS A 337 12.95 -12.16 -9.43
CA LYS A 337 14.04 -11.19 -9.26
C LYS A 337 13.66 -10.02 -8.34
N TYR A 338 12.41 -9.58 -8.39
CA TYR A 338 11.89 -8.51 -7.53
C TYR A 338 11.74 -8.99 -6.09
N LYS A 339 11.16 -10.19 -5.92
CA LYS A 339 11.02 -10.83 -4.61
C LYS A 339 12.36 -11.06 -3.91
N LEU A 340 13.39 -11.41 -4.66
CA LEU A 340 14.72 -11.64 -4.10
C LEU A 340 15.27 -10.40 -3.36
N VAL A 341 15.08 -9.20 -3.90
CA VAL A 341 15.49 -7.96 -3.22
C VAL A 341 14.67 -7.73 -1.96
N PHE A 342 13.35 -7.94 -2.02
CA PHE A 342 12.49 -7.91 -0.85
C PHE A 342 12.94 -8.90 0.23
N ASP A 343 13.13 -10.16 -0.14
CA ASP A 343 13.53 -11.22 0.79
C ASP A 343 14.88 -10.92 1.44
N ASN A 344 15.88 -10.56 0.64
CA ASN A 344 17.24 -10.29 1.14
C ASN A 344 17.25 -9.13 2.15
N ILE A 345 16.54 -8.05 1.88
CA ILE A 345 16.47 -6.91 2.79
C ILE A 345 15.64 -7.25 4.03
N SER A 346 14.56 -7.99 3.88
CA SER A 346 13.66 -8.35 4.99
C SER A 346 14.29 -9.37 5.93
N HIS A 347 14.78 -10.52 5.42
CA HIS A 347 15.17 -11.66 6.25
C HIS A 347 16.29 -12.55 5.66
N GLY A 348 16.64 -12.36 4.40
CA GLY A 348 17.63 -13.17 3.67
C GLY A 348 19.05 -12.66 3.82
N THR A 349 19.88 -12.93 2.81
CA THR A 349 21.28 -12.50 2.77
C THR A 349 21.42 -11.16 2.07
N MET A 350 21.76 -10.13 2.82
CA MET A 350 22.05 -8.81 2.28
C MET A 350 23.33 -8.80 1.46
N ILE A 351 23.26 -8.31 0.21
CA ILE A 351 24.44 -8.17 -0.63
C ILE A 351 25.31 -7.02 -0.12
N GLY A 352 26.54 -7.34 0.25
CA GLY A 352 27.53 -6.38 0.75
C GLY A 352 27.37 -5.97 2.21
N TRP A 353 26.41 -6.52 2.97
CA TRP A 353 26.15 -6.16 4.36
C TRP A 353 25.99 -7.37 5.27
N PRO A 354 26.39 -7.27 6.56
CA PRO A 354 26.41 -8.41 7.48
C PRO A 354 25.06 -8.74 8.12
N SER A 355 24.00 -7.95 7.86
CA SER A 355 22.72 -8.05 8.55
C SER A 355 21.56 -7.70 7.61
N ASN A 356 20.34 -8.09 7.95
CA ASN A 356 19.07 -7.74 7.32
C ASN A 356 18.11 -7.14 8.36
N LEU A 357 16.90 -6.74 7.96
CA LEU A 357 15.94 -6.11 8.88
C LEU A 357 15.56 -7.06 10.03
N ARG A 358 15.25 -8.32 9.73
CA ARG A 358 14.88 -9.30 10.76
C ARG A 358 15.99 -9.47 11.82
N ASN A 359 17.23 -9.50 11.41
CA ASN A 359 18.37 -9.63 12.32
C ASN A 359 18.68 -8.36 13.12
N GLN A 360 18.24 -7.19 12.60
CA GLN A 360 18.38 -5.91 13.28
C GLN A 360 17.38 -5.73 14.43
N ILE A 361 16.18 -6.32 14.30
CA ILE A 361 15.12 -6.18 15.30
C ILE A 361 15.51 -6.85 16.59
N LYS A 362 15.43 -6.09 17.67
CA LYS A 362 15.62 -6.57 19.04
C LYS A 362 14.48 -6.06 19.92
N THR A 363 14.23 -6.79 21.00
CA THR A 363 13.32 -6.34 22.05
C THR A 363 13.83 -5.04 22.67
N ASN A 364 12.96 -4.06 22.83
CA ASN A 364 13.29 -2.81 23.51
C ASN A 364 13.63 -3.08 24.98
N PRO A 365 14.74 -2.56 25.51
CA PRO A 365 15.16 -2.85 26.90
C PRO A 365 14.23 -2.28 27.99
N LYS A 366 13.41 -1.28 27.63
CA LYS A 366 12.47 -0.64 28.56
C LYS A 366 11.05 -1.22 28.46
N VAL A 367 10.64 -1.65 27.27
CA VAL A 367 9.29 -2.16 26.97
C VAL A 367 9.43 -3.45 26.19
N THR A 368 9.27 -4.59 26.81
CA THR A 368 9.56 -5.91 26.22
C THR A 368 8.64 -6.31 25.06
N SER A 369 7.48 -5.66 24.91
CA SER A 369 6.58 -5.81 23.77
C SER A 369 6.93 -4.91 22.57
N ALA A 370 7.91 -4.00 22.73
CA ALA A 370 8.32 -3.05 21.70
C ALA A 370 9.66 -3.45 21.06
N PHE A 371 9.94 -2.86 19.91
CA PHE A 371 11.15 -3.13 19.13
C PHE A 371 12.16 -1.97 19.19
N VAL A 372 13.40 -2.32 18.88
CA VAL A 372 14.50 -1.40 18.62
C VAL A 372 15.37 -1.97 17.50
N TRP A 373 15.89 -1.10 16.62
CA TRP A 373 16.81 -1.47 15.53
C TRP A 373 17.79 -0.33 15.21
N ASN A 374 18.80 -0.60 14.39
CA ASN A 374 19.85 0.33 14.06
C ASN A 374 19.57 1.07 12.73
N GLN A 375 20.22 2.25 12.56
CA GLN A 375 20.13 3.07 11.34
C GLN A 375 20.73 2.38 10.12
N ASN A 376 21.76 1.56 10.32
CA ASN A 376 22.46 0.87 9.25
C ASN A 376 22.88 -0.55 9.63
N TRP A 377 23.37 -1.27 8.65
CA TRP A 377 23.69 -2.69 8.77
C TRP A 377 24.95 -3.01 9.57
N THR A 378 25.78 -2.02 9.86
CA THR A 378 27.15 -2.24 10.38
C THR A 378 27.44 -1.65 11.74
N ASN A 379 26.62 -0.75 12.25
CA ASN A 379 26.88 -0.05 13.51
C ASN A 379 25.73 -0.11 14.50
N ALA A 380 26.00 0.31 15.73
CA ALA A 380 25.06 0.31 16.83
C ALA A 380 24.30 1.63 17.00
N ALA A 381 24.36 2.56 16.03
CA ALA A 381 23.55 3.77 16.08
C ALA A 381 22.06 3.41 15.99
N ILE A 382 21.32 3.79 17.01
CA ILE A 382 19.87 3.52 17.07
C ILE A 382 19.17 4.30 15.94
N GLN A 383 18.18 3.66 15.33
CA GLN A 383 17.37 4.29 14.30
C GLN A 383 16.60 5.48 14.88
N ASP A 384 16.68 6.61 14.21
CA ASP A 384 15.84 7.75 14.52
C ASP A 384 14.38 7.51 14.09
N THR A 385 13.46 8.11 14.80
CA THR A 385 12.02 7.90 14.61
C THR A 385 11.53 8.38 13.25
N SER A 386 12.11 9.46 12.72
CA SER A 386 11.71 10.01 11.42
C SER A 386 11.99 9.04 10.27
N HIS A 387 13.24 8.58 10.12
CA HIS A 387 13.60 7.63 9.07
C HIS A 387 13.04 6.22 9.32
N ALA A 388 12.75 5.87 10.57
CA ALA A 388 12.10 4.60 10.92
C ALA A 388 10.73 4.45 10.25
N GLY A 389 10.03 5.55 9.99
CA GLY A 389 8.72 5.56 9.33
C GLY A 389 8.71 4.79 8.01
N ALA A 390 9.75 4.93 7.18
CA ALA A 390 9.86 4.21 5.91
C ALA A 390 9.89 2.68 6.09
N ILE A 391 10.50 2.18 7.18
CA ILE A 391 10.52 0.75 7.51
C ILE A 391 9.14 0.32 8.02
N VAL A 392 8.50 1.13 8.86
CA VAL A 392 7.17 0.85 9.44
C VAL A 392 6.12 0.76 8.34
N SER A 393 6.05 1.76 7.45
CA SER A 393 5.08 1.76 6.35
C SER A 393 5.32 0.60 5.38
N PHE A 394 6.57 0.21 5.15
CA PHE A 394 6.94 -0.97 4.38
C PHE A 394 6.44 -2.27 5.04
N TRP A 395 6.63 -2.45 6.35
CA TRP A 395 6.16 -3.65 7.04
C TRP A 395 4.65 -3.76 7.08
N VAL A 396 3.95 -2.64 7.27
CA VAL A 396 2.49 -2.59 7.18
C VAL A 396 2.04 -3.06 5.79
N ALA A 397 2.61 -2.49 4.72
CA ALA A 397 2.27 -2.90 3.35
C ALA A 397 2.58 -4.38 3.10
N ALA A 398 3.70 -4.89 3.60
CA ALA A 398 4.06 -6.29 3.44
C ALA A 398 3.13 -7.23 4.23
N TYR A 399 2.76 -6.88 5.45
CA TYR A 399 1.79 -7.62 6.25
C TYR A 399 0.43 -7.71 5.57
N GLU A 400 -0.10 -6.58 5.10
CA GLU A 400 -1.39 -6.50 4.39
C GLU A 400 -1.42 -7.30 3.07
N ASN A 401 -0.26 -7.62 2.52
CA ASN A 401 -0.11 -8.43 1.31
C ASN A 401 0.46 -9.83 1.60
N SER A 402 0.38 -10.30 2.84
CA SER A 402 0.84 -11.63 3.28
C SER A 402 2.32 -11.93 2.95
N MET A 403 3.16 -10.88 2.89
CA MET A 403 4.58 -10.98 2.56
C MET A 403 5.45 -10.99 3.81
N TYR A 404 5.93 -12.16 4.23
CA TYR A 404 6.86 -12.45 5.33
C TYR A 404 6.51 -11.86 6.71
N TRP A 405 6.27 -10.52 6.80
CA TRP A 405 5.97 -9.83 8.07
C TRP A 405 4.59 -10.22 8.58
N ASN A 406 4.46 -10.43 9.88
CA ASN A 406 3.27 -11.01 10.48
C ASN A 406 2.67 -10.13 11.59
N LYS A 407 1.54 -10.56 12.15
CA LYS A 407 0.82 -9.78 13.16
C LYS A 407 1.68 -9.46 14.39
N ASN A 408 2.54 -10.36 14.85
CA ASN A 408 3.40 -10.09 16.01
C ASN A 408 4.40 -8.95 15.71
N ASP A 409 4.84 -8.84 14.45
CA ASP A 409 5.71 -7.73 14.01
C ASP A 409 4.94 -6.41 14.05
N ILE A 410 3.70 -6.39 13.59
CA ILE A 410 2.84 -5.21 13.64
C ILE A 410 2.52 -4.83 15.09
N ASP A 411 2.15 -5.79 15.95
CA ASP A 411 1.88 -5.55 17.37
C ASP A 411 3.11 -4.96 18.09
N GLY A 412 4.31 -5.45 17.75
CA GLY A 412 5.56 -4.91 18.25
C GLY A 412 5.82 -3.46 17.81
N LEU A 413 5.48 -3.10 16.56
CA LEU A 413 5.57 -1.72 16.07
C LEU A 413 4.52 -0.81 16.73
N VAL A 414 3.27 -1.27 16.88
CA VAL A 414 2.23 -0.54 17.63
C VAL A 414 2.70 -0.26 19.05
N SER A 415 3.26 -1.28 19.72
CA SER A 415 3.82 -1.11 21.07
C SER A 415 5.01 -0.14 21.08
N THR A 416 5.88 -0.17 20.06
CA THR A 416 6.98 0.77 19.95
C THR A 416 6.48 2.21 19.84
N LEU A 417 5.48 2.45 18.99
CA LEU A 417 4.89 3.78 18.86
C LEU A 417 4.19 4.23 20.14
N LYS A 418 3.25 3.46 20.67
CA LYS A 418 2.42 3.84 21.82
C LYS A 418 3.22 3.93 23.14
N ASN A 419 4.11 2.96 23.38
CA ASN A 419 4.69 2.77 24.72
C ASN A 419 6.14 3.27 24.83
N VAL A 420 6.80 3.60 23.71
CA VAL A 420 8.19 4.08 23.70
C VAL A 420 8.33 5.47 23.09
N ILE A 421 7.72 5.66 21.89
CA ILE A 421 7.94 6.88 21.09
C ILE A 421 6.93 7.97 21.48
N TRP A 422 5.64 7.69 21.42
CA TRP A 422 4.56 8.67 21.57
C TRP A 422 3.87 8.54 22.94
N THR A 423 4.64 8.81 23.98
CA THR A 423 4.26 8.57 25.38
C THR A 423 3.75 9.81 26.12
N LYS A 424 3.69 10.98 25.47
CA LYS A 424 3.21 12.20 26.11
C LYS A 424 1.69 12.25 26.10
N ALA A 425 1.11 12.58 27.26
CA ALA A 425 -0.34 12.64 27.44
C ALA A 425 -1.02 13.72 26.58
N ASP A 426 -0.28 14.81 26.27
CA ASP A 426 -0.77 15.88 25.39
C ASP A 426 -0.56 15.59 23.89
N GLY A 427 0.00 14.41 23.55
CA GLY A 427 0.22 13.97 22.18
C GLY A 427 1.19 14.80 21.33
N SER A 428 1.72 15.89 21.91
CA SER A 428 2.48 16.90 21.15
C SER A 428 3.94 16.55 20.90
N ARG A 429 4.46 15.49 21.51
CA ARG A 429 5.89 15.17 21.49
C ARG A 429 6.16 13.68 21.42
N PHE A 430 7.14 13.32 20.64
CA PHE A 430 7.64 11.95 20.55
C PHE A 430 9.16 11.91 20.62
N THR A 431 9.70 10.76 21.00
CA THR A 431 11.14 10.58 21.15
C THR A 431 11.85 10.60 19.79
N LYS A 432 13.09 11.10 19.76
CA LYS A 432 13.88 11.16 18.51
C LYS A 432 14.31 9.80 17.99
N ASN A 433 14.50 8.84 18.89
CA ASN A 433 14.96 7.50 18.54
C ASN A 433 13.93 6.42 18.94
N VAL A 434 13.89 5.33 18.20
CA VAL A 434 12.95 4.20 18.40
C VAL A 434 13.14 3.47 19.73
N ASP A 435 14.26 3.66 20.44
CA ASP A 435 14.50 3.13 21.80
C ASP A 435 14.00 4.06 22.91
N GLY A 436 13.42 5.20 22.59
CA GLY A 436 12.98 6.21 23.54
C GLY A 436 14.10 7.13 24.03
N SER A 437 15.23 7.18 23.36
CA SER A 437 16.34 8.08 23.64
C SER A 437 16.34 9.34 22.75
N GLY A 438 17.32 10.22 22.94
CA GLY A 438 17.56 11.40 22.08
C GLY A 438 16.71 12.63 22.44
N GLY A 439 15.89 12.57 23.51
CA GLY A 439 14.94 13.62 23.89
C GLY A 439 13.69 13.61 23.01
N TYR A 440 12.91 14.70 23.07
CA TYR A 440 11.64 14.82 22.36
C TYR A 440 11.73 15.75 21.17
N ASP A 441 10.99 15.41 20.10
CA ASP A 441 10.77 16.26 18.93
C ASP A 441 9.34 16.80 18.91
N TYR A 442 9.12 17.96 18.27
CA TYR A 442 7.84 18.67 18.25
C TYR A 442 7.11 18.56 16.92
N TYR A 443 7.81 18.13 15.87
CA TYR A 443 7.27 18.21 14.52
C TYR A 443 6.83 16.83 14.03
N GLY A 444 5.67 16.76 13.44
CA GLY A 444 4.93 15.62 12.94
C GLY A 444 5.67 14.56 12.12
N ARG A 445 6.86 14.15 12.54
CA ARG A 445 7.71 13.18 11.85
C ARG A 445 7.25 11.73 12.00
N LEU A 446 6.01 11.55 12.44
CA LEU A 446 5.38 10.23 12.58
C LEU A 446 4.50 9.86 11.39
N HIS A 447 4.48 10.64 10.31
CA HIS A 447 3.59 10.44 9.15
C HIS A 447 3.55 9.00 8.65
N GLU A 448 4.68 8.33 8.49
CA GLU A 448 4.74 6.94 8.03
C GLU A 448 4.63 5.89 9.18
N TRP A 449 4.44 6.33 10.42
CA TRP A 449 4.01 5.48 11.54
C TRP A 449 2.49 5.43 11.65
N LEU A 450 1.80 6.42 11.11
CA LEU A 450 0.33 6.54 11.20
C LEU A 450 -0.43 5.33 10.60
N PRO A 451 0.08 4.60 9.59
CA PRO A 451 -0.58 3.37 9.13
C PRO A 451 -0.83 2.34 10.25
N LEU A 452 -0.09 2.40 11.37
CA LEU A 452 -0.35 1.53 12.51
C LEU A 452 -1.71 1.77 13.18
N GLY A 453 -2.32 2.95 12.98
CA GLY A 453 -3.65 3.26 13.48
C GLY A 453 -4.75 2.33 12.98
N ARG A 454 -4.58 1.69 11.82
CA ARG A 454 -5.54 0.69 11.27
C ARG A 454 -5.55 -0.65 12.02
N PHE A 455 -4.60 -0.86 12.94
CA PHE A 455 -4.50 -2.07 13.78
C PHE A 455 -4.83 -1.81 15.26
N ASP A 456 -5.04 -0.54 15.64
CA ASP A 456 -5.28 -0.14 17.03
C ASP A 456 -6.19 1.10 17.07
N ALA A 457 -7.45 0.90 17.47
CA ALA A 457 -8.46 1.96 17.48
C ALA A 457 -8.13 3.09 18.50
N GLU A 458 -7.42 2.79 19.59
CA GLU A 458 -6.98 3.82 20.54
C GLU A 458 -5.88 4.69 19.90
N LEU A 459 -4.96 4.08 19.13
CA LEU A 459 -3.95 4.80 18.38
C LEU A 459 -4.60 5.67 17.30
N GLN A 460 -5.60 5.16 16.58
CA GLN A 460 -6.36 5.96 15.60
C GLN A 460 -7.06 7.15 16.24
N GLN A 461 -7.63 6.98 17.45
CA GLN A 461 -8.22 8.10 18.18
C GLN A 461 -7.14 9.11 18.62
N GLN A 462 -5.98 8.64 19.08
CA GLN A 462 -4.84 9.52 19.40
C GLN A 462 -4.37 10.31 18.17
N ILE A 463 -4.36 9.69 16.99
CA ILE A 463 -4.07 10.37 15.71
C ILE A 463 -5.12 11.46 15.47
N LYS A 464 -6.40 11.14 15.61
CA LYS A 464 -7.50 12.10 15.42
C LYS A 464 -7.39 13.30 16.35
N ASP A 465 -7.01 13.09 17.59
CA ASP A 465 -6.88 14.15 18.60
C ASP A 465 -5.66 15.06 18.38
N ASN A 466 -4.63 14.59 17.67
CA ASN A 466 -3.34 15.29 17.56
C ASN A 466 -2.93 15.72 16.15
N TYR A 467 -3.53 15.13 15.08
CA TYR A 467 -3.19 15.43 13.68
C TYR A 467 -4.30 16.20 12.96
N THR A 468 -4.83 17.26 13.58
CA THR A 468 -5.94 18.07 13.04
C THR A 468 -5.62 19.56 13.00
N GLY A 469 -4.41 19.96 12.66
CA GLY A 469 -4.05 21.37 12.65
C GLY A 469 -2.56 21.60 12.41
N ALA A 470 -1.93 22.44 13.22
CA ALA A 470 -0.52 22.86 13.07
C ALA A 470 0.50 21.71 12.94
N ASN A 471 0.14 20.48 13.31
CA ASN A 471 1.00 19.31 13.14
C ASN A 471 1.09 18.80 11.70
N LEU A 472 0.27 19.32 10.78
CA LEU A 472 0.26 18.98 9.36
C LEU A 472 1.33 19.70 8.55
N THR A 473 1.95 20.74 9.11
CA THR A 473 2.76 21.72 8.41
C THR A 473 4.00 21.17 7.67
N TYR A 474 4.47 19.97 7.97
CA TYR A 474 5.66 19.44 7.32
C TYR A 474 5.38 18.44 6.19
N TYR A 475 4.32 17.61 6.33
CA TYR A 475 4.00 16.53 5.39
C TYR A 475 2.69 16.77 4.65
N GLY A 476 2.11 17.95 4.82
CA GLY A 476 0.88 18.36 4.15
C GLY A 476 -0.27 17.38 4.41
N ILE A 477 -0.93 17.00 3.35
CA ILE A 477 -2.14 16.16 3.39
C ILE A 477 -1.88 14.66 3.65
N GLN A 478 -0.63 14.19 3.65
CA GLN A 478 -0.32 12.76 3.84
C GLN A 478 -0.89 12.17 5.12
N PRO A 479 -0.71 12.79 6.31
CA PRO A 479 -1.31 12.27 7.54
C PRO A 479 -2.82 12.14 7.47
N LEU A 480 -3.51 13.04 6.76
CA LEU A 480 -4.96 13.04 6.63
C LEU A 480 -5.45 11.89 5.74
N GLY A 481 -4.78 11.65 4.61
CA GLY A 481 -5.08 10.53 3.73
C GLY A 481 -4.88 9.18 4.45
N ILE A 482 -3.75 9.02 5.14
CA ILE A 482 -3.47 7.80 5.92
C ILE A 482 -4.52 7.60 7.02
N ALA A 483 -4.91 8.66 7.74
CA ALA A 483 -5.90 8.56 8.81
C ALA A 483 -7.30 8.21 8.29
N ALA A 484 -7.66 8.69 7.09
CA ALA A 484 -8.89 8.29 6.41
C ALA A 484 -8.89 6.80 6.06
N LEU A 485 -7.78 6.32 5.47
CA LEU A 485 -7.63 4.91 5.13
C LEU A 485 -7.62 4.00 6.36
N ASN A 486 -6.97 4.42 7.45
CA ASN A 486 -7.05 3.71 8.72
C ASN A 486 -8.49 3.57 9.22
N ALA A 487 -9.27 4.66 9.19
CA ALA A 487 -10.66 4.65 9.60
C ALA A 487 -11.51 3.69 8.76
N LYS A 488 -11.26 3.66 7.44
CA LYS A 488 -11.92 2.73 6.52
C LYS A 488 -11.55 1.28 6.81
N ILE A 489 -10.27 0.97 6.98
CA ILE A 489 -9.79 -0.41 7.27
C ILE A 489 -10.27 -0.89 8.64
N LEU A 490 -10.31 -0.02 9.66
CA LEU A 490 -10.87 -0.36 10.98
C LEU A 490 -12.37 -0.71 10.90
N LEU A 491 -13.10 -0.03 10.01
CA LEU A 491 -14.52 -0.32 9.77
C LEU A 491 -14.70 -1.64 9.02
N ASP A 492 -13.96 -1.83 7.93
CA ASP A 492 -14.13 -2.96 7.01
C ASP A 492 -13.43 -4.24 7.50
N GLY A 493 -12.43 -4.10 8.38
CA GLY A 493 -11.62 -5.22 8.88
C GLY A 493 -10.59 -5.78 7.88
N SER A 494 -10.43 -5.16 6.70
CA SER A 494 -9.56 -5.64 5.62
C SER A 494 -8.95 -4.50 4.81
N PRO A 495 -7.84 -4.74 4.08
CA PRO A 495 -7.33 -3.78 3.09
C PRO A 495 -8.36 -3.45 2.01
N VAL A 496 -8.33 -2.22 1.50
CA VAL A 496 -9.33 -1.67 0.57
C VAL A 496 -8.76 -1.57 -0.84
N TYR A 497 -9.50 -2.11 -1.80
CA TYR A 497 -9.20 -2.05 -3.24
C TYR A 497 -10.42 -1.48 -3.97
N PRO A 498 -10.48 -0.16 -4.26
CA PRO A 498 -11.64 0.46 -4.90
C PRO A 498 -11.82 -0.05 -6.32
N GLU A 499 -13.05 -0.34 -6.71
CA GLU A 499 -13.38 -0.88 -8.04
C GLU A 499 -13.89 0.18 -9.04
N GLN A 500 -14.01 1.46 -8.61
CA GLN A 500 -14.53 2.56 -9.42
C GLN A 500 -13.57 3.75 -9.47
#